data_773b9c1008fb2e8bec7d487e6bb92c7c
#
_entry.id   773b9c1008fb2e8bec7d487e6bb92c7c
#
_cell.length_a   1.000
_cell.length_b   1.000
_cell.length_c   1.000
_cell.angle_alpha   90.00
_cell.angle_beta   90.00
_cell.angle_gamma   90.00
#
_symmetry.space_group_name_H-M   'P 1'
#
loop_
_entity.id
_entity.type
_entity.pdbx_description
1 polymer ?
#
loop_
_entity_poly.entity_id
_entity_poly.type
_entity_poly.pdbx_seq_one_letter_code
_entity_poly.pdbx_strand_id
1 'polypeptide(L)'
;MLSPPRKIPLVVLAVVAVFALGACGDSHTRVTTGTYAGESGKNAPYLNVGPHVYEVQLSRELNPANIEDAAYLKGLTPAEAHLAPGQEWFAVFMQVWNHTSVPLPAATNLTISDTQNNVYTPIVPDGENEFAYRGGPVPAKGELPLPESAAASGATGGAVLLYKIQVVSLDNRPLELKIVAPNDASQTASAELDV
;
A
#
# COMPACT_ATOMS: atom_id res chain seq x y z
N MET A 1 22.91 30.23 65.94
CA MET A 1 21.57 29.81 65.48
C MET A 1 21.72 29.34 64.07
N LEU A 2 21.79 28.00 63.87
CA LEU A 2 21.90 27.38 62.57
C LEU A 2 20.51 26.92 62.15
N SER A 3 20.04 27.38 60.96
CA SER A 3 18.76 26.96 60.34
C SER A 3 18.88 25.55 59.79
N PRO A 4 17.83 24.68 59.88
CA PRO A 4 17.86 23.33 59.39
C PRO A 4 17.69 23.25 57.87
N PRO A 5 18.23 22.24 57.22
CA PRO A 5 18.13 22.07 55.78
C PRO A 5 16.70 21.67 55.33
N ARG A 6 16.22 22.37 54.32
CA ARG A 6 14.93 22.15 53.69
C ARG A 6 14.93 20.83 52.88
N LYS A 7 14.18 19.83 53.33
CA LYS A 7 13.98 18.56 52.62
C LYS A 7 13.09 18.82 51.39
N ILE A 8 13.67 18.76 50.21
CA ILE A 8 12.94 18.77 48.96
C ILE A 8 12.30 17.38 48.79
N PRO A 9 10.98 17.27 48.62
CA PRO A 9 10.34 15.96 48.52
C PRO A 9 10.71 15.24 47.21
N LEU A 10 11.17 14.01 47.39
CA LEU A 10 11.58 13.05 46.32
C LEU A 10 10.44 12.63 45.38
N VAL A 11 9.26 13.22 45.52
CA VAL A 11 8.05 12.85 44.77
C VAL A 11 8.00 13.47 43.40
N VAL A 12 8.77 14.54 43.10
CA VAL A 12 8.74 15.22 41.79
C VAL A 12 9.53 14.46 40.71
N LEU A 13 10.47 13.60 41.10
CA LEU A 13 11.31 12.87 40.15
C LEU A 13 10.64 11.60 39.55
N ALA A 14 9.58 11.08 40.21
CA ALA A 14 8.90 9.86 39.75
C ALA A 14 7.85 10.10 38.66
N VAL A 15 7.36 11.32 38.45
CA VAL A 15 6.30 11.63 37.48
C VAL A 15 6.85 11.88 36.08
N VAL A 16 8.13 12.24 35.94
CA VAL A 16 8.74 12.48 34.62
C VAL A 16 9.15 11.17 33.90
N ALA A 17 9.33 10.08 34.63
CA ALA A 17 9.77 8.79 34.05
C ALA A 17 8.64 7.98 33.37
N VAL A 18 7.36 8.32 33.58
CA VAL A 18 6.22 7.57 33.07
C VAL A 18 5.81 8.00 31.65
N PHE A 19 6.24 9.19 31.20
CA PHE A 19 5.93 9.67 29.84
C PHE A 19 6.92 9.23 28.73
N ALA A 20 8.00 8.54 29.09
CA ALA A 20 9.02 8.10 28.12
C ALA A 20 8.79 6.69 27.53
N LEU A 21 7.74 5.97 27.96
CA LEU A 21 7.49 4.58 27.52
C LEU A 21 6.39 4.45 26.47
N GLY A 22 5.85 5.56 25.96
CA GLY A 22 4.81 5.57 24.92
C GLY A 22 5.30 5.64 23.48
N ALA A 23 6.61 5.61 23.24
CA ALA A 23 7.20 5.69 21.90
C ALA A 23 7.65 4.32 21.39
N CYS A 24 6.94 3.24 21.73
CA CYS A 24 7.00 2.03 20.91
C CYS A 24 6.09 2.28 19.72
N GLY A 25 6.69 2.73 18.62
CA GLY A 25 6.02 2.82 17.32
C GLY A 25 5.37 1.48 16.99
N ASP A 26 4.16 1.55 16.49
CA ASP A 26 3.39 0.40 16.05
C ASP A 26 4.24 -0.39 15.07
N SER A 27 4.41 -1.70 15.30
CA SER A 27 5.21 -2.57 14.43
C SER A 27 4.55 -2.84 13.05
N HIS A 28 3.40 -2.23 12.80
CA HIS A 28 2.69 -2.19 11.49
C HIS A 28 3.08 -0.94 10.71
N THR A 29 4.33 -0.73 10.63
CA THR A 29 4.96 0.52 10.27
C THR A 29 4.68 0.95 8.85
N ARG A 30 4.39 2.20 8.73
CA ARG A 30 4.48 3.03 7.55
C ARG A 30 5.81 2.80 6.85
N VAL A 31 5.74 2.35 5.62
CA VAL A 31 6.92 2.13 4.76
C VAL A 31 6.81 3.11 3.60
N THR A 32 7.87 3.84 3.34
CA THR A 32 7.95 4.71 2.16
C THR A 32 8.44 3.88 0.98
N THR A 33 7.66 3.83 -0.08
CA THR A 33 8.06 3.22 -1.35
C THR A 33 8.76 4.28 -2.21
N GLY A 34 9.96 3.97 -2.70
CA GLY A 34 10.67 4.87 -3.61
C GLY A 34 10.08 4.83 -5.02
N THR A 35 10.23 5.93 -5.77
CA THR A 35 9.82 6.10 -7.18
C THR A 35 10.58 5.24 -8.17
N TYR A 36 11.55 4.48 -7.75
CA TYR A 36 12.40 3.74 -8.67
C TYR A 36 11.73 2.45 -9.10
N ALA A 37 11.22 2.44 -10.34
CA ALA A 37 10.86 1.21 -11.03
C ALA A 37 12.04 0.23 -10.97
N GLY A 38 11.80 -0.96 -10.40
CA GLY A 38 12.81 -2.00 -10.37
C GLY A 38 13.68 -2.07 -9.11
N GLU A 39 13.34 -1.37 -8.02
CA GLU A 39 13.90 -1.70 -6.70
C GLU A 39 13.31 -3.01 -6.16
N SER A 40 13.31 -4.03 -6.98
CA SER A 40 13.17 -5.41 -6.53
C SER A 40 14.51 -5.84 -5.95
N GLY A 41 14.61 -5.96 -4.65
CA GLY A 41 15.84 -6.37 -4.01
C GLY A 41 15.73 -6.38 -2.49
N LYS A 42 16.87 -6.58 -1.81
CA LYS A 42 16.94 -6.72 -0.35
C LYS A 42 16.43 -5.52 0.45
N ASN A 43 16.11 -4.40 -0.22
CA ASN A 43 15.65 -3.15 0.39
C ASN A 43 14.24 -2.76 -0.06
N ALA A 44 13.55 -3.58 -0.86
CA ALA A 44 12.18 -3.31 -1.24
C ALA A 44 11.27 -3.32 0.02
N PRO A 45 10.33 -2.38 0.13
CA PRO A 45 9.46 -2.29 1.29
C PRO A 45 8.46 -3.43 1.31
N TYR A 46 8.69 -4.39 2.17
CA TYR A 46 7.78 -5.51 2.38
C TYR A 46 6.75 -5.18 3.45
N LEU A 47 5.48 -5.28 3.09
CA LEU A 47 4.33 -5.02 3.95
C LEU A 47 3.75 -6.35 4.42
N ASN A 48 3.86 -6.65 5.72
CA ASN A 48 3.27 -7.84 6.30
C ASN A 48 1.81 -7.58 6.67
N VAL A 49 0.88 -8.27 6.01
CA VAL A 49 -0.56 -8.16 6.28
C VAL A 49 -1.17 -9.56 6.39
N GLY A 50 -1.51 -9.95 7.60
CA GLY A 50 -1.93 -11.32 7.88
C GLY A 50 -0.83 -12.34 7.52
N PRO A 51 -1.18 -13.40 6.77
CA PRO A 51 -0.22 -14.43 6.38
C PRO A 51 0.58 -14.08 5.12
N HIS A 52 0.35 -12.91 4.52
CA HIS A 52 0.94 -12.49 3.26
C HIS A 52 1.97 -11.39 3.44
N VAL A 53 2.91 -11.36 2.50
CA VAL A 53 3.83 -10.25 2.30
C VAL A 53 3.46 -9.57 1.00
N TYR A 54 3.28 -8.25 1.03
CA TYR A 54 2.98 -7.41 -0.13
C TYR A 54 4.18 -6.55 -0.44
N GLU A 55 4.43 -6.31 -1.71
CA GLU A 55 5.46 -5.40 -2.19
C GLU A 55 4.87 -4.51 -3.28
N VAL A 56 5.01 -3.20 -3.11
CA VAL A 56 4.71 -2.24 -4.16
C VAL A 56 5.93 -2.10 -5.04
N GLN A 57 5.80 -2.53 -6.30
CA GLN A 57 6.89 -2.47 -7.28
C GLN A 57 7.05 -1.06 -7.86
N LEU A 58 5.90 -0.43 -8.14
CA LEU A 58 5.83 0.91 -8.72
C LEU A 58 4.44 1.50 -8.47
N SER A 59 4.38 2.81 -8.31
CA SER A 59 3.14 3.59 -8.39
C SER A 59 3.34 4.76 -9.36
N ARG A 60 2.36 5.01 -10.25
CA ARG A 60 2.45 6.08 -11.23
C ARG A 60 1.10 6.43 -11.87
N GLU A 61 1.04 7.59 -12.47
CA GLU A 61 -0.02 7.97 -13.38
C GLU A 61 0.02 7.10 -14.66
N LEU A 62 -1.17 6.85 -15.23
CA LEU A 62 -1.28 6.18 -16.53
C LEU A 62 -1.78 7.15 -17.59
N ASN A 63 -1.15 7.11 -18.74
CA ASN A 63 -1.59 7.83 -19.94
C ASN A 63 -2.35 6.89 -20.90
N PRO A 64 -3.68 6.98 -21.04
CA PRO A 64 -4.45 6.12 -21.93
C PRO A 64 -4.04 6.17 -23.40
N ALA A 65 -3.31 7.21 -23.81
CA ALA A 65 -2.77 7.32 -25.18
C ALA A 65 -1.48 6.51 -25.38
N ASN A 66 -0.85 6.06 -24.31
CA ASN A 66 0.30 5.15 -24.37
C ASN A 66 -0.20 3.72 -24.55
N ILE A 67 0.43 2.94 -25.46
CA ILE A 67 0.02 1.57 -25.79
C ILE A 67 0.13 0.64 -24.58
N GLU A 68 1.19 0.77 -23.80
CA GLU A 68 1.40 -0.04 -22.59
C GLU A 68 0.34 0.28 -21.54
N ASP A 69 0.12 1.57 -21.25
CA ASP A 69 -0.85 2.01 -20.25
C ASP A 69 -2.29 1.65 -20.65
N ALA A 70 -2.60 1.72 -21.95
CA ALA A 70 -3.90 1.29 -22.49
C ALA A 70 -4.16 -0.21 -22.26
N ALA A 71 -3.12 -1.06 -22.23
CA ALA A 71 -3.24 -2.46 -21.93
C ALA A 71 -3.69 -2.71 -20.48
N TYR A 72 -3.23 -1.90 -19.54
CA TYR A 72 -3.67 -1.97 -18.14
C TYR A 72 -5.13 -1.56 -17.93
N LEU A 73 -5.68 -0.72 -18.83
CA LEU A 73 -7.07 -0.24 -18.79
C LEU A 73 -8.04 -1.12 -19.57
N LYS A 74 -7.56 -2.19 -20.22
CA LYS A 74 -8.40 -3.13 -20.96
C LYS A 74 -9.41 -3.81 -20.03
N GLY A 75 -10.64 -4.03 -20.53
CA GLY A 75 -11.70 -4.70 -19.76
C GLY A 75 -12.47 -3.78 -18.80
N LEU A 76 -12.22 -2.47 -18.82
CA LEU A 76 -13.09 -1.51 -18.18
C LEU A 76 -14.36 -1.30 -19.00
N THR A 77 -15.51 -1.24 -18.32
CA THR A 77 -16.75 -0.80 -18.97
C THR A 77 -16.65 0.67 -19.40
N PRO A 78 -17.46 1.14 -20.37
CA PRO A 78 -17.46 2.56 -20.75
C PRO A 78 -17.67 3.53 -19.58
N ALA A 79 -18.46 3.15 -18.57
CA ALA A 79 -18.69 3.95 -17.37
C ALA A 79 -17.46 3.98 -16.47
N GLU A 80 -16.79 2.85 -16.32
CA GLU A 80 -15.54 2.77 -15.56
C GLU A 80 -14.39 3.47 -16.28
N ALA A 81 -14.32 3.39 -17.60
CA ALA A 81 -13.28 4.05 -18.39
C ALA A 81 -13.42 5.58 -18.42
N HIS A 82 -14.62 6.10 -18.14
CA HIS A 82 -14.85 7.55 -18.15
C HIS A 82 -14.21 8.23 -16.95
N LEU A 83 -13.35 9.22 -17.20
CA LEU A 83 -12.79 10.09 -16.16
C LEU A 83 -13.65 11.36 -16.06
N ALA A 84 -14.03 11.75 -14.85
CA ALA A 84 -14.65 13.03 -14.60
C ALA A 84 -13.61 14.18 -14.75
N PRO A 85 -14.04 15.42 -14.96
CA PRO A 85 -13.12 16.56 -15.00
C PRO A 85 -12.24 16.61 -13.75
N GLY A 86 -10.92 16.75 -13.94
CA GLY A 86 -9.94 16.80 -12.88
C GLY A 86 -9.55 15.42 -12.30
N GLN A 87 -10.01 14.32 -12.91
CA GLN A 87 -9.56 12.97 -12.58
C GLN A 87 -8.53 12.46 -13.57
N GLU A 88 -7.70 11.56 -13.09
CA GLU A 88 -6.74 10.81 -13.89
C GLU A 88 -6.64 9.37 -13.41
N TRP A 89 -6.04 8.54 -14.26
CA TRP A 89 -5.72 7.16 -13.93
C TRP A 89 -4.43 7.08 -13.15
N PHE A 90 -4.48 6.36 -12.04
CA PHE A 90 -3.33 6.07 -11.21
C PHE A 90 -3.22 4.55 -11.01
N ALA A 91 -2.02 4.02 -11.12
CA ALA A 91 -1.74 2.60 -10.99
C ALA A 91 -0.78 2.33 -9.84
N VAL A 92 -1.03 1.23 -9.13
CA VAL A 92 -0.08 0.62 -8.20
C VAL A 92 0.18 -0.81 -8.68
N PHE A 93 1.44 -1.12 -8.93
CA PHE A 93 1.89 -2.45 -9.33
C PHE A 93 2.37 -3.20 -8.10
N MET A 94 1.85 -4.40 -7.88
CA MET A 94 2.02 -5.10 -6.62
C MET A 94 2.33 -6.57 -6.80
N GLN A 95 3.21 -7.09 -5.95
CA GLN A 95 3.41 -8.52 -5.75
C GLN A 95 2.93 -8.94 -4.36
N VAL A 96 2.48 -10.19 -4.24
CA VAL A 96 2.00 -10.77 -2.98
C VAL A 96 2.55 -12.16 -2.82
N TRP A 97 3.18 -12.46 -1.70
CA TRP A 97 3.70 -13.79 -1.38
C TRP A 97 2.93 -14.42 -0.23
N ASN A 98 2.68 -15.71 -0.37
CA ASN A 98 2.13 -16.56 0.68
C ASN A 98 3.21 -17.51 1.17
N HIS A 99 3.71 -17.28 2.38
CA HIS A 99 4.73 -18.14 3.00
C HIS A 99 4.15 -19.34 3.75
N THR A 100 2.83 -19.52 3.74
CA THR A 100 2.17 -20.66 4.41
C THR A 100 2.15 -21.90 3.51
N SER A 101 1.77 -23.05 4.08
CA SER A 101 1.65 -24.32 3.36
C SER A 101 0.27 -24.56 2.72
N VAL A 102 -0.62 -23.58 2.79
CA VAL A 102 -1.98 -23.68 2.21
C VAL A 102 -2.28 -22.43 1.37
N PRO A 103 -3.08 -22.54 0.30
CA PRO A 103 -3.54 -21.37 -0.43
C PRO A 103 -4.44 -20.50 0.45
N LEU A 104 -4.22 -19.19 0.44
CA LEU A 104 -4.98 -18.22 1.23
C LEU A 104 -5.34 -16.98 0.40
N PRO A 105 -6.52 -16.37 0.62
CA PRO A 105 -6.94 -15.20 -0.13
C PRO A 105 -6.07 -13.98 0.18
N ALA A 106 -5.62 -13.29 -0.86
CA ALA A 106 -5.00 -11.98 -0.73
C ALA A 106 -6.03 -10.89 -0.42
N ALA A 107 -5.57 -9.76 0.08
CA ALA A 107 -6.41 -8.60 0.36
C ALA A 107 -7.09 -8.09 -0.91
N THR A 108 -8.36 -7.65 -0.76
CA THR A 108 -9.12 -6.93 -1.79
C THR A 108 -9.50 -5.52 -1.33
N ASN A 109 -9.33 -5.23 -0.04
CA ASN A 109 -9.52 -3.90 0.51
C ASN A 109 -8.17 -3.17 0.54
N LEU A 110 -7.90 -2.45 -0.55
CA LEU A 110 -6.70 -1.64 -0.74
C LEU A 110 -7.14 -0.24 -1.14
N THR A 111 -6.91 0.73 -0.29
CA THR A 111 -7.33 2.11 -0.52
C THR A 111 -6.13 3.04 -0.60
N ILE A 112 -6.21 4.06 -1.45
CA ILE A 112 -5.27 5.17 -1.44
C ILE A 112 -5.94 6.36 -0.76
N SER A 113 -5.20 7.08 0.08
CA SER A 113 -5.63 8.35 0.63
C SER A 113 -4.56 9.43 0.46
N ASP A 114 -4.99 10.70 0.33
CA ASP A 114 -4.11 11.87 0.36
C ASP A 114 -4.11 12.53 1.75
N THR A 115 -3.31 13.58 1.92
CA THR A 115 -3.21 14.32 3.18
C THR A 115 -4.46 15.12 3.54
N GLN A 116 -5.41 15.26 2.62
CA GLN A 116 -6.72 15.89 2.84
C GLN A 116 -7.80 14.86 3.18
N ASN A 117 -7.43 13.57 3.36
CA ASN A 117 -8.32 12.44 3.60
C ASN A 117 -9.30 12.13 2.45
N ASN A 118 -8.98 12.51 1.21
CA ASN A 118 -9.68 11.95 0.06
C ASN A 118 -9.28 10.47 -0.06
N VAL A 119 -10.27 9.58 -0.18
CA VAL A 119 -10.04 8.13 -0.23
C VAL A 119 -10.48 7.59 -1.58
N TYR A 120 -9.61 6.79 -2.18
CA TYR A 120 -9.79 6.16 -3.48
C TYR A 120 -9.79 4.65 -3.33
N THR A 121 -10.76 3.99 -3.97
CA THR A 121 -10.86 2.53 -4.02
C THR A 121 -10.46 2.02 -5.39
N PRO A 122 -9.85 0.83 -5.49
CA PRO A 122 -9.45 0.29 -6.77
C PRO A 122 -10.66 -0.09 -7.64
N ILE A 123 -10.49 0.09 -8.95
CA ILE A 123 -11.40 -0.41 -9.97
C ILE A 123 -10.77 -1.70 -10.52
N VAL A 124 -11.53 -2.78 -10.53
CA VAL A 124 -11.06 -4.07 -11.01
C VAL A 124 -11.64 -4.31 -12.41
N PRO A 125 -10.83 -4.25 -13.48
CA PRO A 125 -11.28 -4.58 -14.83
C PRO A 125 -11.85 -6.00 -14.91
N ASP A 126 -12.57 -6.33 -15.98
CA ASP A 126 -13.13 -7.66 -16.18
C ASP A 126 -12.05 -8.76 -16.35
N GLY A 127 -12.49 -10.03 -16.52
CA GLY A 127 -11.60 -11.19 -16.60
C GLY A 127 -10.62 -11.21 -17.77
N GLU A 128 -10.80 -10.35 -18.77
CA GLU A 128 -9.93 -10.28 -19.94
C GLU A 128 -8.63 -9.49 -19.69
N ASN A 129 -8.58 -8.70 -18.62
CA ASN A 129 -7.34 -7.99 -18.25
C ASN A 129 -6.41 -8.92 -17.48
N GLU A 130 -5.35 -9.37 -18.13
CA GLU A 130 -4.34 -10.27 -17.57
C GLU A 130 -3.36 -9.61 -16.59
N PHE A 131 -3.34 -8.28 -16.53
CA PHE A 131 -2.51 -7.51 -15.61
C PHE A 131 -3.21 -7.18 -14.30
N ALA A 132 -4.55 -7.23 -14.24
CA ALA A 132 -5.32 -6.73 -13.13
C ALA A 132 -5.10 -7.52 -11.83
N TYR A 133 -4.85 -6.81 -10.75
CA TYR A 133 -4.91 -7.40 -9.40
C TYR A 133 -6.36 -7.69 -9.01
N ARG A 134 -6.64 -8.92 -8.63
CA ARG A 134 -8.00 -9.37 -8.29
C ARG A 134 -8.12 -9.89 -6.86
N GLY A 135 -7.01 -9.93 -6.10
CA GLY A 135 -6.97 -10.72 -4.89
C GLY A 135 -7.09 -12.21 -5.21
N GLY A 136 -7.87 -12.93 -4.43
CA GLY A 136 -8.06 -14.37 -4.61
C GLY A 136 -6.97 -15.21 -3.93
N PRO A 137 -7.00 -16.55 -4.10
CA PRO A 137 -6.08 -17.43 -3.41
C PRO A 137 -4.66 -17.30 -3.96
N VAL A 138 -3.75 -16.87 -3.10
CA VAL A 138 -2.30 -16.98 -3.35
C VAL A 138 -1.90 -18.43 -3.10
N PRO A 139 -1.23 -19.11 -4.04
CA PRO A 139 -0.83 -20.51 -3.87
C PRO A 139 0.01 -20.73 -2.60
N ALA A 140 -0.04 -21.94 -2.06
CA ALA A 140 0.84 -22.31 -0.95
C ALA A 140 2.33 -22.15 -1.34
N LYS A 141 3.11 -21.43 -0.53
CA LYS A 141 4.52 -21.11 -0.84
C LYS A 141 4.71 -20.41 -2.20
N GLY A 142 3.67 -19.78 -2.71
CA GLY A 142 3.64 -19.13 -4.01
C GLY A 142 3.35 -17.64 -3.91
N GLU A 143 3.08 -17.05 -5.08
CA GLU A 143 2.94 -15.60 -5.25
C GLU A 143 1.83 -15.21 -6.24
N LEU A 144 1.43 -13.95 -6.19
CA LEU A 144 0.65 -13.26 -7.22
C LEU A 144 1.40 -11.98 -7.64
N PRO A 145 1.40 -11.63 -8.94
CA PRO A 145 0.89 -12.45 -10.05
C PRO A 145 1.67 -13.76 -10.17
N LEU A 146 1.03 -14.77 -10.78
CA LEU A 146 1.72 -16.05 -11.02
C LEU A 146 2.94 -15.83 -11.91
N PRO A 147 4.09 -16.51 -11.65
CA PRO A 147 5.34 -16.28 -12.39
C PRO A 147 5.24 -16.37 -13.92
N GLU A 148 4.33 -17.21 -14.42
CA GLU A 148 4.11 -17.43 -15.86
C GLU A 148 3.13 -16.41 -16.50
N SER A 149 2.61 -15.45 -15.69
CA SER A 149 1.61 -14.49 -16.19
C SER A 149 2.23 -13.29 -16.88
N ALA A 150 1.45 -12.61 -17.73
CA ALA A 150 1.85 -11.33 -18.33
C ALA A 150 2.14 -10.25 -17.28
N ALA A 151 1.40 -10.25 -16.17
CA ALA A 151 1.61 -9.31 -15.07
C ALA A 151 2.95 -9.53 -14.35
N ALA A 152 3.47 -10.75 -14.28
CA ALA A 152 4.78 -11.04 -13.68
C ALA A 152 5.94 -10.68 -14.62
N SER A 153 5.75 -10.86 -15.94
CA SER A 153 6.79 -10.71 -16.97
C SER A 153 6.69 -9.40 -17.77
N GLY A 154 5.72 -8.55 -17.46
CA GLY A 154 5.52 -7.25 -18.11
C GLY A 154 6.67 -6.27 -17.86
N ALA A 155 6.67 -5.13 -18.57
CA ALA A 155 7.67 -4.08 -18.43
C ALA A 155 7.75 -3.54 -16.99
N THR A 156 6.60 -3.48 -16.31
CA THR A 156 6.50 -3.27 -14.87
C THR A 156 6.04 -4.57 -14.23
N GLY A 157 6.89 -5.24 -13.47
CA GLY A 157 6.52 -6.44 -12.73
C GLY A 157 5.43 -6.15 -11.70
N GLY A 158 4.51 -7.11 -11.48
CA GLY A 158 3.42 -6.97 -10.52
C GLY A 158 2.04 -6.87 -11.15
N ALA A 159 1.02 -7.27 -10.40
CA ALA A 159 -0.38 -7.10 -10.79
C ALA A 159 -0.82 -5.66 -10.53
N VAL A 160 -1.62 -5.10 -11.45
CA VAL A 160 -2.00 -3.70 -11.41
C VAL A 160 -3.31 -3.47 -10.64
N LEU A 161 -3.27 -2.52 -9.71
CA LEU A 161 -4.42 -1.88 -9.07
C LEU A 161 -4.68 -0.55 -9.77
N LEU A 162 -5.89 -0.35 -10.27
CA LEU A 162 -6.28 0.89 -10.96
C LEU A 162 -7.13 1.78 -10.07
N TYR A 163 -6.81 3.05 -10.04
CA TYR A 163 -7.56 4.06 -9.30
C TYR A 163 -7.90 5.24 -10.20
N LYS A 164 -9.02 5.89 -9.94
CA LYS A 164 -9.32 7.24 -10.45
C LYS A 164 -9.07 8.21 -9.33
N ILE A 165 -8.01 8.98 -9.42
CA ILE A 165 -7.67 9.98 -8.42
C ILE A 165 -7.95 11.39 -8.93
N GLN A 166 -8.14 12.33 -8.03
CA GLN A 166 -8.19 13.74 -8.39
C GLN A 166 -6.75 14.23 -8.63
N VAL A 167 -6.51 14.95 -9.72
CA VAL A 167 -5.19 15.53 -10.03
C VAL A 167 -4.65 16.35 -8.86
N VAL A 168 -5.53 17.09 -8.16
CA VAL A 168 -5.14 17.87 -6.98
C VAL A 168 -4.61 17.03 -5.84
N SER A 169 -4.92 15.73 -5.78
CA SER A 169 -4.38 14.84 -4.73
C SER A 169 -2.89 14.57 -4.92
N LEU A 170 -2.35 14.75 -6.13
CA LEU A 170 -0.90 14.69 -6.36
C LEU A 170 -0.16 15.89 -5.75
N ASP A 171 -0.85 17.00 -5.50
CA ASP A 171 -0.31 18.12 -4.73
C ASP A 171 -0.43 17.90 -3.22
N ASN A 172 -1.34 17.01 -2.79
CA ASN A 172 -1.63 16.68 -1.40
C ASN A 172 -0.87 15.43 -0.93
N ARG A 173 0.43 15.39 -1.18
CA ARG A 173 1.33 14.26 -0.83
C ARG A 173 1.66 14.18 0.65
N PRO A 174 2.08 12.98 1.14
CA PRO A 174 2.19 11.73 0.41
C PRO A 174 0.82 11.11 0.12
N LEU A 175 0.72 10.36 -0.99
CA LEU A 175 -0.36 9.39 -1.16
C LEU A 175 -0.04 8.17 -0.31
N GLU A 176 -1.00 7.67 0.45
CA GLU A 176 -0.82 6.49 1.31
C GLU A 176 -1.69 5.34 0.80
N LEU A 177 -1.04 4.22 0.42
CA LEU A 177 -1.72 2.96 0.18
C LEU A 177 -1.93 2.24 1.51
N LYS A 178 -3.18 1.88 1.82
CA LYS A 178 -3.54 1.06 2.97
C LYS A 178 -4.05 -0.30 2.51
N ILE A 179 -3.50 -1.36 3.07
CA ILE A 179 -3.89 -2.75 2.83
C ILE A 179 -4.53 -3.31 4.10
N VAL A 180 -5.68 -3.96 3.97
CA VAL A 180 -6.42 -4.57 5.09
C VAL A 180 -6.53 -6.07 4.85
N ALA A 181 -6.16 -6.89 5.83
CA ALA A 181 -6.26 -8.35 5.72
C ALA A 181 -7.71 -8.81 5.50
N PRO A 182 -7.95 -9.84 4.64
CA PRO A 182 -9.31 -10.26 4.29
C PRO A 182 -10.13 -10.74 5.48
N ASN A 183 -9.51 -11.38 6.46
CA ASN A 183 -10.18 -12.05 7.55
C ASN A 183 -10.02 -11.35 8.92
N ASP A 184 -9.22 -10.28 8.96
CA ASP A 184 -8.96 -9.55 10.21
C ASP A 184 -8.65 -8.09 9.89
N ALA A 185 -9.65 -7.24 10.04
CA ALA A 185 -9.53 -5.81 9.77
C ALA A 185 -8.57 -5.07 10.71
N SER A 186 -8.13 -5.68 11.81
CA SER A 186 -7.10 -5.12 12.68
C SER A 186 -5.69 -5.27 12.12
N GLN A 187 -5.48 -6.23 11.21
CA GLN A 187 -4.21 -6.45 10.54
C GLN A 187 -4.13 -5.61 9.27
N THR A 188 -3.42 -4.52 9.37
CA THR A 188 -3.26 -3.56 8.27
C THR A 188 -1.81 -3.16 8.12
N ALA A 189 -1.44 -2.75 6.91
CA ALA A 189 -0.19 -2.05 6.66
C ALA A 189 -0.42 -0.89 5.71
N SER A 190 0.42 0.12 5.79
CA SER A 190 0.39 1.29 4.91
C SER A 190 1.76 1.53 4.29
N ALA A 191 1.74 2.01 3.05
CA ALA A 191 2.92 2.48 2.35
C ALA A 191 2.68 3.89 1.81
N GLU A 192 3.64 4.78 1.99
CA GLU A 192 3.68 6.04 1.26
C GLU A 192 4.09 5.76 -0.17
N LEU A 193 3.23 6.16 -1.10
CA LEU A 193 3.51 6.08 -2.52
C LEU A 193 4.32 7.30 -2.93
N ASP A 194 5.43 7.05 -3.58
CA ASP A 194 6.26 8.10 -4.14
C ASP A 194 5.80 8.39 -5.57
N VAL A 195 5.33 9.61 -5.82
CA VAL A 195 4.73 10.07 -7.09
C VAL A 195 5.32 11.41 -7.49
#